data_c2ce2307fb0b7b5cda5c947008858e75
#
_entry.id   c2ce2307fb0b7b5cda5c947008858e75
#
_cell.length_a   1.000
_cell.length_b   1.000
_cell.length_c   1.000
_cell.angle_alpha   90.00
_cell.angle_beta   90.00
_cell.angle_gamma   90.00
#
_symmetry.space_group_name_H-M   'P 1'
#
loop_
_entity.id
_entity.type
_entity.pdbx_description
1 polymer ?
#
loop_
_entity_poly.entity_id
_entity_poly.type
_entity_poly.pdbx_seq_one_letter_code
_entity_poly.pdbx_strand_id
1 'polypeptide(L)'
;MKITLAKLLTVFVLVASILVCVTACDGSVGNNLLGKKGPDFEKLYNEIDSDVRYGWTLGSDNSYLKADTNVYDLDDYSNSYIWYSIEDMNEKLGLPESLNNDMLETTWSMGKQSETFKDAGVTVTWTYHPDKGLEVTYKLIND
;
A
#
# COMPACT_ATOMS: atom_id res chain seq x y z
N MET A 1 -54.26 -8.58 -30.71
CA MET A 1 -53.21 -9.49 -30.29
C MET A 1 -53.27 -9.60 -28.77
N LYS A 2 -53.82 -10.68 -28.20
CA LYS A 2 -53.99 -10.84 -26.74
C LYS A 2 -52.68 -11.41 -26.20
N ILE A 3 -51.89 -10.57 -25.52
CA ILE A 3 -50.69 -11.02 -24.77
C ILE A 3 -51.21 -11.64 -23.49
N THR A 4 -51.06 -12.95 -23.37
CA THR A 4 -51.53 -13.73 -22.21
C THR A 4 -50.72 -13.34 -20.98
N LEU A 5 -51.42 -13.12 -19.85
CA LEU A 5 -50.87 -12.70 -18.56
C LEU A 5 -49.69 -13.54 -18.06
N ALA A 6 -49.63 -14.81 -18.51
CA ALA A 6 -48.55 -15.74 -18.19
C ALA A 6 -47.18 -15.34 -18.79
N LYS A 7 -47.17 -14.62 -19.94
CA LYS A 7 -45.91 -14.15 -20.55
C LYS A 7 -45.35 -12.87 -19.89
N LEU A 8 -46.22 -12.10 -19.24
CA LEU A 8 -45.82 -10.90 -18.50
C LEU A 8 -45.16 -11.28 -17.15
N LEU A 9 -45.61 -12.37 -16.54
CA LEU A 9 -45.07 -12.82 -15.25
C LEU A 9 -43.67 -13.40 -15.38
N THR A 10 -43.36 -14.07 -16.53
CA THR A 10 -42.02 -14.65 -16.78
C THR A 10 -40.96 -13.60 -17.06
N VAL A 11 -41.35 -12.47 -17.64
CA VAL A 11 -40.41 -11.34 -17.87
C VAL A 11 -40.06 -10.60 -16.59
N PHE A 12 -41.03 -10.50 -15.65
CA PHE A 12 -40.84 -9.84 -14.36
C PHE A 12 -39.94 -10.66 -13.40
N VAL A 13 -39.97 -11.98 -13.46
CA VAL A 13 -39.11 -12.86 -12.65
C VAL A 13 -37.67 -12.86 -13.17
N LEU A 14 -37.48 -12.67 -14.48
CA LEU A 14 -36.14 -12.65 -15.10
C LEU A 14 -35.39 -11.31 -14.88
N VAL A 15 -36.11 -10.21 -14.67
CA VAL A 15 -35.51 -8.90 -14.36
C VAL A 15 -35.17 -8.78 -12.87
N ALA A 16 -35.84 -9.51 -11.99
CA ALA A 16 -35.57 -9.49 -10.55
C ALA A 16 -34.31 -10.30 -10.15
N SER A 17 -33.82 -11.19 -11.01
CA SER A 17 -32.67 -12.06 -10.70
C SER A 17 -31.30 -11.49 -11.17
N ILE A 18 -31.24 -10.28 -11.75
CA ILE A 18 -29.98 -9.66 -12.20
C ILE A 18 -29.49 -8.58 -11.20
N LEU A 19 -30.22 -8.33 -10.11
CA LEU A 19 -29.89 -7.24 -9.18
C LEU A 19 -29.23 -7.71 -7.87
N VAL A 20 -28.60 -8.88 -7.85
CA VAL A 20 -27.88 -9.37 -6.65
C VAL A 20 -26.53 -9.96 -7.04
N CYS A 21 -25.66 -9.19 -7.65
CA CYS A 21 -24.23 -9.51 -7.75
C CYS A 21 -23.38 -8.25 -7.97
N VAL A 22 -23.56 -7.23 -7.14
CA VAL A 22 -22.60 -6.12 -7.02
C VAL A 22 -22.43 -5.75 -5.55
N THR A 23 -21.95 -6.69 -4.76
CA THR A 23 -21.36 -6.35 -3.45
C THR A 23 -20.41 -7.48 -3.05
N ALA A 24 -19.22 -7.48 -3.59
CA ALA A 24 -18.05 -8.09 -2.98
C ALA A 24 -16.80 -7.64 -3.75
N CYS A 25 -16.55 -6.34 -3.83
CA CYS A 25 -15.17 -5.86 -3.74
C CYS A 25 -15.02 -5.48 -2.26
N ASP A 26 -14.81 -6.50 -1.45
CA ASP A 26 -14.34 -6.33 -0.09
C ASP A 26 -12.84 -5.99 -0.17
N GLY A 27 -12.58 -4.74 -0.51
CA GLY A 27 -11.35 -4.08 -0.13
C GLY A 27 -11.44 -3.94 1.38
N SER A 28 -11.06 -4.99 2.09
CA SER A 28 -10.94 -5.00 3.54
C SER A 28 -9.88 -4.01 3.98
N VAL A 29 -10.24 -2.73 3.97
CA VAL A 29 -9.61 -1.74 4.84
C VAL A 29 -10.01 -2.17 6.24
N GLY A 30 -9.11 -2.87 6.93
CA GLY A 30 -9.35 -3.37 8.27
C GLY A 30 -9.72 -2.22 9.20
N ASN A 31 -11.03 -2.07 9.46
CA ASN A 31 -11.53 -1.28 10.56
C ASN A 31 -11.08 -1.93 11.86
N ASN A 32 -9.92 -1.54 12.36
CA ASN A 32 -9.51 -1.83 13.73
C ASN A 32 -10.44 -1.08 14.68
N LEU A 33 -11.34 -1.81 15.33
CA LEU A 33 -12.36 -1.34 16.28
C LEU A 33 -11.79 -0.76 17.59
N LEU A 34 -10.52 -0.41 17.66
CA LEU A 34 -9.87 0.18 18.83
C LEU A 34 -8.92 1.33 18.42
N GLY A 35 -9.46 2.39 17.83
CA GLY A 35 -8.83 3.71 17.88
C GLY A 35 -7.46 3.91 17.21
N LYS A 36 -6.85 2.92 16.57
CA LYS A 36 -5.65 3.10 15.76
C LYS A 36 -6.05 3.57 14.36
N LYS A 37 -5.90 4.84 14.12
CA LYS A 37 -6.10 5.46 12.81
C LYS A 37 -4.83 5.22 11.98
N GLY A 38 -4.78 4.11 11.24
CA GLY A 38 -3.63 3.79 10.38
C GLY A 38 -3.56 2.30 10.01
N PRO A 39 -2.63 1.94 9.11
CA PRO A 39 -2.45 0.56 8.64
C PRO A 39 -1.89 -0.36 9.73
N ASP A 40 -2.14 -1.66 9.57
CA ASP A 40 -1.52 -2.72 10.36
C ASP A 40 -0.16 -3.08 9.74
N PHE A 41 0.91 -2.49 10.24
CA PHE A 41 2.26 -2.72 9.72
C PHE A 41 2.77 -4.14 9.95
N GLU A 42 2.32 -4.84 10.98
CA GLU A 42 2.68 -6.25 11.18
C GLU A 42 2.10 -7.12 10.08
N LYS A 43 0.82 -6.91 9.75
CA LYS A 43 0.17 -7.59 8.64
C LYS A 43 0.88 -7.29 7.32
N LEU A 44 1.11 -6.01 7.00
CA LEU A 44 1.77 -5.61 5.77
C LEU A 44 3.19 -6.18 5.66
N TYR A 45 3.97 -6.20 6.75
CA TYR A 45 5.31 -6.79 6.79
C TYR A 45 5.27 -8.30 6.46
N ASN A 46 4.29 -9.02 6.99
CA ASN A 46 4.14 -10.45 6.74
C ASN A 46 3.71 -10.77 5.29
N GLU A 47 3.09 -9.81 4.59
CA GLU A 47 2.70 -9.91 3.18
C GLU A 47 3.85 -9.59 2.21
N ILE A 48 4.97 -9.03 2.68
CA ILE A 48 6.16 -8.80 1.85
C ILE A 48 6.76 -10.14 1.45
N ASP A 49 7.11 -10.28 0.17
CA ASP A 49 7.76 -11.48 -0.36
C ASP A 49 9.02 -11.82 0.45
N SER A 50 9.18 -13.10 0.79
CA SER A 50 10.32 -13.60 1.55
C SER A 50 11.66 -13.25 0.91
N ASP A 51 11.71 -13.21 -0.44
CA ASP A 51 12.93 -12.98 -1.20
C ASP A 51 13.44 -11.53 -1.13
N VAL A 52 12.57 -10.58 -0.71
CA VAL A 52 12.93 -9.16 -0.54
C VAL A 52 12.75 -8.67 0.89
N ARG A 53 12.19 -9.48 1.77
CA ARG A 53 11.91 -9.11 3.18
C ARG A 53 13.16 -8.74 3.96
N TYR A 54 14.34 -9.23 3.56
CA TYR A 54 15.62 -8.88 4.18
C TYR A 54 15.93 -7.37 4.09
N GLY A 55 15.38 -6.66 3.09
CA GLY A 55 15.47 -5.20 2.95
C GLY A 55 14.48 -4.44 3.81
N TRP A 56 13.63 -5.12 4.58
CA TRP A 56 12.58 -4.51 5.38
C TRP A 56 12.77 -4.74 6.87
N THR A 57 12.40 -3.75 7.65
CA THR A 57 12.41 -3.81 9.12
C THR A 57 11.07 -3.36 9.66
N LEU A 58 10.44 -4.17 10.52
CA LEU A 58 9.28 -3.80 11.31
C LEU A 58 9.74 -3.26 12.66
N GLY A 59 9.21 -2.12 13.08
CA GLY A 59 9.45 -1.60 14.44
C GLY A 59 8.94 -2.56 15.52
N SER A 60 9.66 -2.64 16.64
CA SER A 60 9.31 -3.57 17.73
C SER A 60 7.94 -3.30 18.36
N ASP A 61 7.41 -2.11 18.20
CA ASP A 61 6.08 -1.68 18.64
C ASP A 61 5.06 -1.62 17.49
N ASN A 62 5.42 -2.12 16.31
CA ASN A 62 4.65 -2.10 15.07
C ASN A 62 4.25 -0.67 14.62
N SER A 63 4.96 0.38 15.09
CA SER A 63 4.65 1.77 14.77
C SER A 63 5.26 2.25 13.45
N TYR A 64 6.18 1.49 12.86
CA TYR A 64 6.81 1.83 11.60
C TYR A 64 7.26 0.61 10.80
N LEU A 65 7.34 0.80 9.49
CA LEU A 65 8.08 -0.07 8.55
C LEU A 65 9.22 0.73 7.92
N LYS A 66 10.39 0.11 7.80
CA LYS A 66 11.53 0.70 7.08
C LYS A 66 11.95 -0.23 5.96
N ALA A 67 12.15 0.33 4.76
CA ALA A 67 12.81 -0.32 3.63
C ALA A 67 14.20 0.27 3.41
N ASP A 68 15.14 -0.56 3.02
CA ASP A 68 16.51 -0.21 2.70
C ASP A 68 16.91 -0.93 1.40
N THR A 69 17.20 -0.16 0.35
CA THR A 69 17.54 -0.74 -0.95
C THR A 69 18.98 -1.25 -1.04
N ASN A 70 19.82 -0.93 -0.06
CA ASN A 70 21.22 -1.36 -0.02
C ASN A 70 21.66 -1.87 1.36
N VAL A 71 21.00 -2.91 1.86
CA VAL A 71 21.21 -3.50 3.20
C VAL A 71 22.65 -3.87 3.49
N TYR A 72 23.45 -4.14 2.45
CA TYR A 72 24.83 -4.62 2.58
C TYR A 72 25.88 -3.54 2.28
N ASP A 73 25.46 -2.27 2.06
CA ASP A 73 26.35 -1.16 1.69
C ASP A 73 27.32 -1.51 0.53
N LEU A 74 26.77 -2.11 -0.53
CA LEU A 74 27.53 -2.50 -1.72
C LEU A 74 27.63 -1.33 -2.69
N ASP A 75 28.79 -1.22 -3.39
CA ASP A 75 29.02 -0.17 -4.38
C ASP A 75 28.06 -0.24 -5.60
N ASP A 76 27.54 -1.44 -5.90
CA ASP A 76 26.52 -1.66 -6.92
C ASP A 76 25.24 -2.19 -6.24
N TYR A 77 24.35 -1.25 -5.89
CA TYR A 77 23.10 -1.56 -5.19
C TYR A 77 21.87 -1.55 -6.10
N SER A 78 22.01 -1.75 -7.40
CA SER A 78 20.87 -1.78 -8.32
C SER A 78 19.85 -2.87 -7.94
N ASN A 79 19.45 -2.88 -6.67
CA ASN A 79 18.51 -3.84 -6.11
C ASN A 79 17.08 -3.40 -6.43
N SER A 80 16.73 -3.54 -7.72
CA SER A 80 15.39 -3.26 -8.23
C SER A 80 14.29 -4.03 -7.50
N TYR A 81 14.60 -5.20 -6.92
CA TYR A 81 13.58 -6.01 -6.23
C TYR A 81 13.06 -5.35 -4.96
N ILE A 82 13.94 -4.75 -4.14
CA ILE A 82 13.46 -4.00 -2.95
C ILE A 82 12.72 -2.74 -3.39
N TRP A 83 13.19 -2.05 -4.45
CA TRP A 83 12.47 -0.91 -5.01
C TRP A 83 11.05 -1.28 -5.43
N TYR A 84 10.86 -2.36 -6.20
CA TYR A 84 9.52 -2.80 -6.58
C TYR A 84 8.63 -3.14 -5.37
N SER A 85 9.20 -3.65 -4.29
CA SER A 85 8.44 -3.90 -3.07
C SER A 85 8.06 -2.61 -2.33
N ILE A 86 8.82 -1.51 -2.50
CA ILE A 86 8.45 -0.16 -2.02
C ILE A 86 7.27 0.38 -2.82
N GLU A 87 7.30 0.26 -4.17
CA GLU A 87 6.19 0.65 -5.04
C GLU A 87 4.90 -0.12 -4.67
N ASP A 88 4.99 -1.45 -4.49
CA ASP A 88 3.87 -2.29 -4.05
C ASP A 88 3.33 -1.87 -2.67
N MET A 89 4.22 -1.51 -1.73
CA MET A 89 3.81 -1.00 -0.42
C MET A 89 3.08 0.35 -0.54
N ASN A 90 3.57 1.27 -1.38
CA ASN A 90 2.92 2.55 -1.64
C ASN A 90 1.51 2.35 -2.21
N GLU A 91 1.35 1.41 -3.16
CA GLU A 91 0.04 1.05 -3.72
C GLU A 91 -0.89 0.45 -2.66
N LYS A 92 -0.41 -0.51 -1.85
CA LYS A 92 -1.19 -1.13 -0.76
C LYS A 92 -1.65 -0.12 0.30
N LEU A 93 -0.86 0.91 0.55
CA LEU A 93 -1.20 2.01 1.45
C LEU A 93 -2.11 3.07 0.79
N GLY A 94 -2.39 2.96 -0.51
CA GLY A 94 -3.17 3.95 -1.27
C GLY A 94 -2.47 5.29 -1.41
N LEU A 95 -1.13 5.30 -1.45
CA LEU A 95 -0.32 6.51 -1.63
C LEU A 95 -0.27 6.90 -3.10
N PRO A 96 -0.11 8.20 -3.43
CA PRO A 96 -0.09 8.66 -4.81
C PRO A 96 1.16 8.15 -5.56
N GLU A 97 1.00 7.82 -6.84
CA GLU A 97 2.10 7.39 -7.71
C GLU A 97 3.21 8.46 -7.82
N SER A 98 2.87 9.76 -7.66
CA SER A 98 3.86 10.84 -7.63
C SER A 98 4.93 10.65 -6.55
N LEU A 99 4.59 10.00 -5.42
CA LEU A 99 5.55 9.71 -4.36
C LEU A 99 6.71 8.83 -4.85
N ASN A 100 6.43 7.86 -5.75
CA ASN A 100 7.47 7.02 -6.34
C ASN A 100 8.44 7.87 -7.19
N ASN A 101 7.91 8.82 -7.96
CA ASN A 101 8.72 9.74 -8.75
C ASN A 101 9.57 10.66 -7.85
N ASP A 102 8.98 11.20 -6.78
CA ASP A 102 9.69 12.05 -5.82
C ASP A 102 10.85 11.30 -5.14
N MET A 103 10.64 10.01 -4.83
CA MET A 103 11.70 9.15 -4.30
C MET A 103 12.82 8.92 -5.31
N LEU A 104 12.48 8.63 -6.59
CA LEU A 104 13.46 8.41 -7.67
C LEU A 104 14.26 9.68 -8.04
N GLU A 105 13.62 10.84 -7.94
CA GLU A 105 14.26 12.14 -8.24
C GLU A 105 15.08 12.68 -7.06
N THR A 106 14.98 12.05 -5.87
CA THR A 106 15.71 12.49 -4.68
C THR A 106 17.20 12.26 -4.83
N THR A 107 17.98 13.31 -4.62
CA THR A 107 19.44 13.28 -4.63
C THR A 107 20.00 13.39 -3.21
N TRP A 108 21.25 12.96 -3.02
CA TRP A 108 21.94 13.03 -1.71
C TRP A 108 21.98 14.46 -1.12
N SER A 109 22.03 15.48 -1.98
CA SER A 109 22.09 16.89 -1.56
C SER A 109 20.78 17.42 -1.03
N MET A 110 19.64 16.76 -1.33
CA MET A 110 18.33 17.14 -0.85
C MET A 110 18.11 16.73 0.61
N GLY A 111 18.92 15.82 1.12
CA GLY A 111 18.79 15.30 2.47
C GLY A 111 17.49 14.50 2.68
N LYS A 112 17.04 14.45 3.93
CA LYS A 112 15.83 13.71 4.29
C LYS A 112 14.57 14.43 3.84
N GLN A 113 13.75 13.75 3.06
CA GLN A 113 12.42 14.19 2.62
C GLN A 113 11.34 13.61 3.54
N SER A 114 10.16 14.24 3.57
CA SER A 114 9.04 13.76 4.40
C SER A 114 7.71 14.26 3.86
N GLU A 115 6.72 13.36 3.80
CA GLU A 115 5.35 13.67 3.44
C GLU A 115 4.35 12.95 4.34
N THR A 116 3.23 13.60 4.66
CA THR A 116 2.20 13.05 5.56
C THR A 116 0.91 12.82 4.81
N PHE A 117 0.46 11.56 4.81
CA PHE A 117 -0.75 11.08 4.15
C PHE A 117 -1.81 10.77 5.21
N LYS A 118 -2.64 11.77 5.53
CA LYS A 118 -3.63 11.66 6.61
C LYS A 118 -4.68 10.59 6.36
N ASP A 119 -5.10 10.42 5.10
CA ASP A 119 -6.11 9.42 4.73
C ASP A 119 -5.58 8.00 4.86
N ALA A 120 -4.29 7.78 4.59
CA ALA A 120 -3.59 6.52 4.81
C ALA A 120 -3.14 6.34 6.27
N GLY A 121 -3.17 7.38 7.09
CA GLY A 121 -2.73 7.35 8.49
C GLY A 121 -1.22 7.21 8.67
N VAL A 122 -0.41 7.64 7.68
CA VAL A 122 1.04 7.47 7.70
C VAL A 122 1.79 8.75 7.36
N THR A 123 2.96 8.90 7.94
CA THR A 123 4.01 9.80 7.45
C THR A 123 5.10 8.96 6.80
N VAL A 124 5.45 9.28 5.56
CA VAL A 124 6.53 8.65 4.81
C VAL A 124 7.73 9.58 4.84
N THR A 125 8.89 9.04 5.20
CA THR A 125 10.15 9.77 5.13
C THR A 125 11.15 8.96 4.33
N TRP A 126 11.94 9.64 3.49
CA TRP A 126 12.96 8.96 2.72
C TRP A 126 14.24 9.80 2.60
N THR A 127 15.33 9.13 2.31
CA THR A 127 16.61 9.73 2.04
C THR A 127 17.39 8.86 1.06
N TYR A 128 18.17 9.49 0.22
CA TYR A 128 19.05 8.83 -0.73
C TYR A 128 20.52 9.15 -0.43
N HIS A 129 21.37 8.14 -0.47
CA HIS A 129 22.81 8.30 -0.39
C HIS A 129 23.47 7.47 -1.49
N PRO A 130 24.49 8.03 -2.23
CA PRO A 130 25.13 7.32 -3.34
C PRO A 130 25.64 5.92 -2.96
N ASP A 131 26.25 5.79 -1.78
CA ASP A 131 26.85 4.54 -1.32
C ASP A 131 25.87 3.63 -0.56
N LYS A 132 24.73 4.19 -0.09
CA LYS A 132 23.77 3.47 0.77
C LYS A 132 22.40 3.24 0.13
N GLY A 133 22.19 3.79 -1.08
CA GLY A 133 20.89 3.68 -1.75
C GLY A 133 19.81 4.53 -1.12
N LEU A 134 18.55 4.10 -1.33
CA LEU A 134 17.36 4.74 -0.81
C LEU A 134 16.90 4.01 0.47
N GLU A 135 16.70 4.79 1.53
CA GLU A 135 16.01 4.35 2.75
C GLU A 135 14.64 5.01 2.81
N VAL A 136 13.58 4.22 3.02
CA VAL A 136 12.19 4.70 3.17
C VAL A 136 11.64 4.24 4.51
N THR A 137 10.97 5.13 5.24
CA THR A 137 10.31 4.79 6.50
C THR A 137 8.86 5.25 6.47
N TYR A 138 7.95 4.33 6.66
CA TYR A 138 6.52 4.54 6.87
C TYR A 138 6.25 4.53 8.37
N LYS A 139 5.67 5.57 8.92
CA LYS A 139 5.38 5.70 10.34
C LYS A 139 3.92 6.05 10.56
N LEU A 140 3.27 5.40 11.54
CA LEU A 140 1.92 5.78 11.95
C LEU A 140 1.88 7.24 12.39
N ILE A 141 0.83 7.97 12.00
CA ILE A 141 0.55 9.29 12.54
C ILE A 141 0.06 9.09 13.97
N ASN A 142 0.80 9.64 14.93
CA ASN A 142 0.35 9.72 16.32
C ASN A 142 -0.45 11.02 16.46
N ASP A 143 -1.73 10.89 16.79
CA ASP A 143 -2.59 12.02 17.20
C ASP A 143 -2.17 12.59 18.54
#